data_1dc0a8c171a24f890337ffcc0aaa17c7
#
_entry.id   1dc0a8c171a24f890337ffcc0aaa17c7
#
_cell.length_a   1.000
_cell.length_b   1.000
_cell.length_c   1.000
_cell.angle_alpha   90.00
_cell.angle_beta   90.00
_cell.angle_gamma   90.00
#
_symmetry.space_group_name_H-M   'P 1'
#
loop_
_entity.id
_entity.type
_entity.pdbx_description
1 polymer ?
#
loop_
_entity_poly.entity_id
_entity_poly.type
_entity_poly.pdbx_seq_one_letter_code
_entity_poly.pdbx_strand_id
1 'polypeptide(L)'
;MKCLILAAGYATRLYPLTENFPKPLLKVGEKTILDWLIDDLRRCGAVDGFVVISNHKFADDFRRWAPAGVQVVDDGTSTNETRLGAVCDIRFAVDSLHLDEDLLVVAGDNVLDFSLCDFVDYALDKRASCIMRYDEPREERL
;
A
#
# COMPACT_ATOMS: atom_id res chain seq x y z
N MET A 1 -3.52 14.53 -5.25
CA MET A 1 -2.41 13.54 -5.23
C MET A 1 -2.95 12.13 -5.23
N LYS A 2 -2.21 11.16 -5.78
CA LYS A 2 -2.58 9.73 -5.70
C LYS A 2 -1.91 9.03 -4.53
N CYS A 3 -2.58 8.02 -3.98
CA CYS A 3 -2.00 7.11 -3.01
C CYS A 3 -1.55 5.82 -3.72
N LEU A 4 -0.27 5.53 -3.65
CA LEU A 4 0.32 4.27 -4.12
C LEU A 4 0.48 3.32 -2.93
N ILE A 5 -0.24 2.21 -2.97
CA ILE A 5 -0.27 1.20 -1.91
C ILE A 5 0.59 0.02 -2.33
N LEU A 6 1.65 -0.25 -1.60
CA LEU A 6 2.55 -1.37 -1.85
C LEU A 6 1.95 -2.66 -1.26
N ALA A 7 1.54 -3.58 -2.12
CA ALA A 7 0.88 -4.83 -1.77
C ALA A 7 1.44 -6.06 -2.50
N ALA A 8 2.62 -5.95 -3.13
CA ALA A 8 3.26 -7.02 -3.89
C ALA A 8 4.00 -8.07 -3.01
N GLY A 9 3.96 -7.92 -1.68
CA GLY A 9 4.59 -8.84 -0.74
C GLY A 9 3.86 -10.18 -0.62
N TYR A 10 4.64 -11.26 -0.36
CA TYR A 10 4.12 -12.64 -0.24
C TYR A 10 3.74 -13.05 1.19
N ALA A 11 4.10 -12.23 2.19
CA ALA A 11 3.80 -12.45 3.62
C ALA A 11 4.08 -13.89 4.11
N THR A 12 5.20 -14.49 3.70
CA THR A 12 5.55 -15.90 3.95
C THR A 12 5.59 -16.27 5.44
N ARG A 13 5.81 -15.29 6.32
CA ARG A 13 5.80 -15.51 7.78
C ARG A 13 4.43 -15.88 8.35
N LEU A 14 3.35 -15.64 7.59
CA LEU A 14 1.97 -15.92 7.99
C LEU A 14 1.41 -17.18 7.32
N TYR A 15 2.24 -18.00 6.68
CA TYR A 15 1.79 -19.28 6.10
C TYR A 15 1.23 -20.20 7.19
N PRO A 16 0.17 -20.99 6.90
CA PRO A 16 -0.50 -21.14 5.60
C PRO A 16 -1.55 -20.07 5.27
N LEU A 17 -1.83 -19.12 6.17
CA LEU A 17 -2.92 -18.15 6.04
C LEU A 17 -2.81 -17.29 4.76
N THR A 18 -1.58 -16.92 4.40
CA THR A 18 -1.27 -16.06 3.24
C THR A 18 -0.66 -16.81 2.06
N GLU A 19 -0.67 -18.15 2.11
CA GLU A 19 -0.14 -18.96 1.01
C GLU A 19 -0.93 -18.76 -0.29
N ASN A 20 -2.26 -18.71 -0.19
CA ASN A 20 -3.17 -18.57 -1.32
C ASN A 20 -4.08 -17.33 -1.21
N PHE A 21 -3.76 -16.39 -0.32
CA PHE A 21 -4.54 -15.18 -0.12
C PHE A 21 -3.64 -14.02 0.32
N PRO A 22 -3.77 -12.81 -0.28
CA PRO A 22 -2.88 -11.70 0.02
C PRO A 22 -3.17 -11.09 1.40
N LYS A 23 -2.12 -10.86 2.19
CA LYS A 23 -2.22 -10.28 3.54
C LYS A 23 -3.05 -8.99 3.59
N PRO A 24 -2.90 -8.03 2.65
CA PRO A 24 -3.66 -6.79 2.69
C PRO A 24 -5.18 -6.95 2.60
N LEU A 25 -5.67 -8.08 2.08
CA LEU A 25 -7.09 -8.40 2.00
C LEU A 25 -7.60 -9.26 3.17
N LEU A 26 -6.74 -9.59 4.14
CA LEU A 26 -7.21 -10.23 5.38
C LEU A 26 -8.11 -9.25 6.15
N LYS A 27 -9.18 -9.81 6.72
CA LYS A 27 -10.13 -9.02 7.52
C LYS A 27 -9.60 -8.78 8.93
N VAL A 28 -9.75 -7.54 9.37
CA VAL A 28 -9.58 -7.12 10.75
C VAL A 28 -10.93 -6.53 11.20
N GLY A 29 -11.69 -7.31 11.97
CA GLY A 29 -13.10 -7.00 12.20
C GLY A 29 -13.93 -7.23 10.93
N GLU A 30 -14.70 -6.24 10.53
CA GLU A 30 -15.63 -6.35 9.40
C GLU A 30 -15.01 -5.95 8.04
N LYS A 31 -13.83 -5.30 8.06
CA LYS A 31 -13.16 -4.73 6.88
C LYS A 31 -11.82 -5.37 6.63
N THR A 32 -11.35 -5.33 5.38
CA THR A 32 -9.98 -5.71 5.06
C THR A 32 -8.99 -4.66 5.58
N ILE A 33 -7.70 -5.02 5.67
CA ILE A 33 -6.65 -4.06 6.04
C ILE A 33 -6.67 -2.87 5.07
N LEU A 34 -6.83 -3.14 3.76
CA LEU A 34 -6.90 -2.07 2.75
C LEU A 34 -8.17 -1.22 2.86
N ASP A 35 -9.31 -1.79 3.25
CA ASP A 35 -10.52 -1.00 3.44
C ASP A 35 -10.34 0.03 4.56
N TRP A 36 -9.71 -0.37 5.67
CA TRP A 36 -9.40 0.57 6.77
C TRP A 36 -8.51 1.71 6.30
N LEU A 37 -7.44 1.40 5.57
CA LEU A 37 -6.50 2.39 5.04
C LEU A 37 -7.16 3.35 4.05
N ILE A 38 -7.90 2.82 3.08
CA ILE A 38 -8.56 3.64 2.05
C ILE A 38 -9.65 4.52 2.65
N ASP A 39 -10.43 3.99 3.59
CA ASP A 39 -11.47 4.77 4.25
C ASP A 39 -10.89 5.91 5.08
N ASP A 40 -9.73 5.74 5.71
CA ASP A 40 -9.02 6.81 6.40
C ASP A 40 -8.57 7.88 5.40
N LEU A 41 -7.87 7.49 4.34
CA LEU A 41 -7.33 8.42 3.36
C LEU A 41 -8.40 9.14 2.53
N ARG A 42 -9.57 8.55 2.30
CA ARG A 42 -10.71 9.22 1.67
C ARG A 42 -11.22 10.39 2.48
N ARG A 43 -11.09 10.34 3.81
CA ARG A 43 -11.50 11.46 4.69
C ARG A 43 -10.56 12.64 4.61
N CYS A 44 -9.31 12.44 4.20
CA CYS A 44 -8.32 13.52 4.08
C CYS A 44 -8.66 14.55 2.98
N GLY A 45 -9.44 14.16 1.97
CA GLY A 45 -9.83 15.06 0.87
C GLY A 45 -8.71 15.43 -0.11
N ALA A 46 -7.45 15.19 0.23
CA ALA A 46 -6.28 15.48 -0.59
C ALA A 46 -5.91 14.32 -1.54
N VAL A 47 -6.39 13.10 -1.25
CA VAL A 47 -6.16 11.91 -2.07
C VAL A 47 -7.34 11.70 -2.99
N ASP A 48 -7.12 11.79 -4.30
CA ASP A 48 -8.14 11.72 -5.37
C ASP A 48 -8.15 10.40 -6.13
N GLY A 49 -7.23 9.48 -5.82
CA GLY A 49 -7.17 8.16 -6.43
C GLY A 49 -6.20 7.24 -5.73
N PHE A 50 -6.45 5.95 -5.86
CA PHE A 50 -5.66 4.90 -5.22
C PHE A 50 -5.10 3.95 -6.29
N VAL A 51 -3.84 3.60 -6.15
CA VAL A 51 -3.15 2.60 -6.98
C VAL A 51 -2.61 1.53 -6.03
N VAL A 52 -3.06 0.29 -6.22
CA VAL A 52 -2.53 -0.87 -5.50
C VAL A 52 -1.58 -1.62 -6.42
N ILE A 53 -0.30 -1.70 -6.06
CA ILE A 53 0.65 -2.53 -6.77
C ILE A 53 0.71 -3.92 -6.12
N SER A 54 0.44 -4.94 -6.92
CA SER A 54 0.39 -6.35 -6.54
C SER A 54 1.38 -7.17 -7.35
N ASN A 55 1.83 -8.29 -6.79
CA ASN A 55 2.45 -9.34 -7.59
C ASN A 55 1.41 -10.06 -8.47
N HIS A 56 1.88 -10.76 -9.49
CA HIS A 56 1.01 -11.47 -10.45
C HIS A 56 0.14 -12.55 -9.78
N LYS A 57 0.67 -13.22 -8.76
CA LYS A 57 -0.04 -14.30 -8.05
C LYS A 57 -1.37 -13.83 -7.46
N PHE A 58 -1.43 -12.60 -6.94
CA PHE A 58 -2.58 -12.06 -6.22
C PHE A 58 -3.30 -10.92 -6.95
N ALA A 59 -2.85 -10.55 -8.14
CA ALA A 59 -3.41 -9.42 -8.88
C ALA A 59 -4.94 -9.56 -9.11
N ASP A 60 -5.42 -10.76 -9.40
CA ASP A 60 -6.85 -11.02 -9.60
C ASP A 60 -7.66 -10.96 -8.30
N ASP A 61 -7.07 -11.29 -7.15
CA ASP A 61 -7.72 -11.11 -5.85
C ASP A 61 -7.94 -9.62 -5.57
N PHE A 62 -6.91 -8.79 -5.82
CA PHE A 62 -7.03 -7.35 -5.67
C PHE A 62 -8.01 -6.73 -6.68
N ARG A 63 -8.04 -7.19 -7.93
CA ARG A 63 -9.01 -6.71 -8.94
C ARG A 63 -10.45 -7.04 -8.54
N ARG A 64 -10.71 -8.23 -7.98
CA ARG A 64 -12.05 -8.61 -7.48
C ARG A 64 -12.48 -7.79 -6.27
N TRP A 65 -11.53 -7.44 -5.41
CA TRP A 65 -11.81 -6.64 -4.22
C TRP A 65 -11.94 -5.15 -4.55
N ALA A 66 -11.18 -4.61 -5.51
CA ALA A 66 -10.99 -3.18 -5.75
C ALA A 66 -12.29 -2.37 -5.81
N PRO A 67 -12.56 -1.48 -4.85
CA PRO A 67 -13.70 -0.60 -4.89
C PRO A 67 -13.51 0.52 -5.93
N ALA A 68 -14.56 1.30 -6.19
CA ALA A 68 -14.50 2.44 -7.11
C ALA A 68 -13.37 3.42 -6.74
N GLY A 69 -12.60 3.85 -7.74
CA GLY A 69 -11.45 4.74 -7.56
C GLY A 69 -10.14 4.06 -7.17
N VAL A 70 -10.11 2.73 -7.13
CA VAL A 70 -8.89 1.94 -6.90
C VAL A 70 -8.47 1.25 -8.19
N GLN A 71 -7.25 1.52 -8.63
CA GLN A 71 -6.62 0.86 -9.76
C GLN A 71 -5.63 -0.19 -9.26
N VAL A 72 -5.60 -1.36 -9.87
CA VAL A 72 -4.64 -2.44 -9.55
C VAL A 72 -3.61 -2.57 -10.64
N VAL A 73 -2.34 -2.53 -10.27
CA VAL A 73 -1.18 -2.73 -11.13
C VAL A 73 -0.50 -4.03 -10.75
N ASP A 74 -0.28 -4.90 -11.74
CA ASP A 74 0.40 -6.17 -11.61
C ASP A 74 1.88 -5.98 -11.98
N ASP A 75 2.79 -6.25 -11.06
CA ASP A 75 4.24 -6.11 -11.27
C ASP A 75 4.86 -7.23 -12.12
N GLY A 76 4.05 -8.25 -12.46
CA GLY A 76 4.44 -9.40 -13.27
C GLY A 76 5.24 -10.45 -12.51
N THR A 77 5.57 -10.27 -11.23
CA THR A 77 6.33 -11.25 -10.44
C THR A 77 5.43 -12.32 -9.87
N SER A 78 5.88 -13.58 -9.91
CA SER A 78 5.06 -14.74 -9.51
C SER A 78 5.58 -15.46 -8.27
N THR A 79 6.79 -15.17 -7.83
CA THR A 79 7.42 -15.82 -6.66
C THR A 79 8.11 -14.80 -5.76
N ASN A 80 8.29 -15.17 -4.49
CA ASN A 80 8.99 -14.32 -3.53
C ASN A 80 10.44 -14.02 -3.92
N GLU A 81 11.08 -14.95 -4.64
CA GLU A 81 12.47 -14.82 -5.13
C GLU A 81 12.59 -13.80 -6.27
N THR A 82 11.53 -13.67 -7.09
CA THR A 82 11.50 -12.77 -8.26
C THR A 82 10.92 -11.39 -7.95
N ARG A 83 10.45 -11.16 -6.71
CA ARG A 83 9.86 -9.87 -6.30
C ARG A 83 10.77 -8.68 -6.62
N LEU A 84 10.20 -7.59 -7.07
CA LEU A 84 10.94 -6.37 -7.41
C LEU A 84 11.45 -5.64 -6.14
N GLY A 85 10.66 -5.66 -5.08
CA GLY A 85 10.89 -4.89 -3.86
C GLY A 85 10.33 -3.46 -3.95
N ALA A 86 10.10 -2.86 -2.78
CA ALA A 86 9.31 -1.65 -2.63
C ALA A 86 9.72 -0.49 -3.56
N VAL A 87 11.02 -0.23 -3.69
CA VAL A 87 11.52 0.88 -4.54
C VAL A 87 11.26 0.62 -6.03
N CYS A 88 11.48 -0.62 -6.48
CA CYS A 88 11.23 -0.98 -7.87
C CYS A 88 9.72 -1.06 -8.16
N ASP A 89 8.90 -1.46 -7.19
CA ASP A 89 7.44 -1.45 -7.30
C ASP A 89 6.92 -0.01 -7.49
N ILE A 90 7.43 0.95 -6.71
CA ILE A 90 7.11 2.38 -6.87
C ILE A 90 7.46 2.84 -8.28
N ARG A 91 8.70 2.59 -8.71
CA ARG A 91 9.15 2.97 -10.03
C ARG A 91 8.30 2.34 -11.13
N PHE A 92 8.02 1.05 -11.03
CA PHE A 92 7.20 0.32 -11.98
C PHE A 92 5.80 0.94 -12.10
N ALA A 93 5.15 1.27 -10.98
CA ALA A 93 3.84 1.90 -10.98
C ALA A 93 3.87 3.30 -11.61
N VAL A 94 4.88 4.12 -11.25
CA VAL A 94 5.06 5.47 -11.81
C VAL A 94 5.26 5.41 -13.33
N ASP A 95 6.15 4.54 -13.80
CA ASP A 95 6.45 4.40 -15.23
C ASP A 95 5.25 3.85 -16.01
N SER A 96 4.57 2.81 -15.48
CA SER A 96 3.45 2.14 -16.16
C SER A 96 2.21 3.03 -16.29
N LEU A 97 1.96 3.88 -15.31
CA LEU A 97 0.79 4.76 -15.26
C LEU A 97 1.10 6.20 -15.67
N HIS A 98 2.35 6.49 -16.00
CA HIS A 98 2.84 7.84 -16.33
C HIS A 98 2.45 8.88 -15.27
N LEU A 99 2.67 8.52 -13.98
CA LEU A 99 2.32 9.40 -12.86
C LEU A 99 3.30 10.57 -12.79
N ASP A 100 2.78 11.79 -12.97
CA ASP A 100 3.53 13.04 -12.89
C ASP A 100 2.81 13.98 -11.90
N GLU A 101 2.66 13.53 -10.66
CA GLU A 101 2.00 14.26 -9.60
C GLU A 101 2.57 13.84 -8.22
N ASP A 102 2.22 14.58 -7.17
CA ASP A 102 2.57 14.18 -5.81
C ASP A 102 1.95 12.83 -5.45
N LEU A 103 2.75 11.97 -4.82
CA LEU A 103 2.36 10.64 -4.41
C LEU A 103 2.47 10.46 -2.90
N LEU A 104 1.41 9.92 -2.30
CA LEU A 104 1.48 9.31 -0.99
C LEU A 104 1.81 7.82 -1.17
N VAL A 105 2.95 7.37 -0.66
CA VAL A 105 3.33 5.95 -0.73
C VAL A 105 3.14 5.30 0.63
N VAL A 106 2.35 4.22 0.69
CA VAL A 106 2.06 3.49 1.93
C VAL A 106 2.21 1.99 1.74
N ALA A 107 2.57 1.29 2.81
CA ALA A 107 2.53 -0.18 2.85
C ALA A 107 1.09 -0.65 3.09
N GLY A 108 0.61 -1.61 2.28
CA GLY A 108 -0.77 -2.10 2.32
C GLY A 108 -1.05 -3.16 3.39
N ASP A 109 -0.09 -3.48 4.25
CA ASP A 109 -0.17 -4.63 5.17
C ASP A 109 -0.22 -4.24 6.65
N ASN A 110 -0.45 -2.96 6.96
CA ASN A 110 -0.54 -2.43 8.31
C ASN A 110 -1.94 -1.90 8.63
N VAL A 111 -2.38 -2.15 9.85
CA VAL A 111 -3.52 -1.45 10.47
C VAL A 111 -2.94 -0.37 11.36
N LEU A 112 -3.34 0.87 11.12
CA LEU A 112 -2.89 2.02 11.89
C LEU A 112 -3.94 2.38 12.95
N ASP A 113 -3.49 2.75 14.13
CA ASP A 113 -4.33 3.25 15.23
C ASP A 113 -4.42 4.79 15.27
N PHE A 114 -3.92 5.43 14.21
CA PHE A 114 -3.97 6.87 13.98
C PHE A 114 -4.36 7.15 12.52
N SER A 115 -4.82 8.36 12.23
CA SER A 115 -5.12 8.81 10.87
C SER A 115 -3.88 9.29 10.15
N LEU A 116 -3.76 8.96 8.85
CA LEU A 116 -2.71 9.50 7.98
C LEU A 116 -3.01 10.94 7.52
N CYS A 117 -4.20 11.48 7.81
CA CYS A 117 -4.58 12.82 7.36
C CYS A 117 -3.63 13.90 7.89
N ASP A 118 -3.24 13.82 9.16
CA ASP A 118 -2.31 14.80 9.75
C ASP A 118 -0.94 14.78 9.06
N PHE A 119 -0.48 13.59 8.65
CA PHE A 119 0.77 13.44 7.88
C PHE A 119 0.65 14.03 6.47
N VAL A 120 -0.48 13.79 5.81
CA VAL A 120 -0.77 14.35 4.47
C VAL A 120 -0.81 15.87 4.54
N ASP A 121 -1.53 16.44 5.51
CA ASP A 121 -1.63 17.89 5.71
C ASP A 121 -0.27 18.50 6.01
N TYR A 122 0.53 17.84 6.87
CA TYR A 122 1.90 18.27 7.16
C TYR A 122 2.77 18.31 5.90
N ALA A 123 2.73 17.26 5.06
CA ALA A 123 3.53 17.18 3.84
C ALA A 123 3.14 18.27 2.83
N LEU A 124 1.84 18.53 2.69
CA LEU A 124 1.30 19.59 1.83
C LEU A 124 1.73 20.97 2.32
N ASP A 125 1.68 21.24 3.64
CA ASP A 125 2.16 22.50 4.23
C ASP A 125 3.65 22.71 3.99
N LYS A 126 4.47 21.67 4.15
CA LYS A 126 5.92 21.71 3.92
C LYS A 126 6.31 21.87 2.46
N ARG A 127 5.47 21.46 1.51
CA ARG A 127 5.76 21.45 0.08
C ARG A 127 7.09 20.74 -0.23
N ALA A 128 7.35 19.64 0.46
CA ALA A 128 8.58 18.88 0.35
C ALA A 128 8.29 17.39 0.53
N SER A 129 9.20 16.54 0.07
CA SER A 129 9.13 15.11 0.37
C SER A 129 9.29 14.87 1.87
N CYS A 130 8.33 14.20 2.46
CA CYS A 130 8.30 13.87 3.87
C CYS A 130 8.28 12.37 4.07
N ILE A 131 8.87 11.91 5.17
CA ILE A 131 8.79 10.52 5.62
C ILE A 131 8.29 10.48 7.05
N MET A 132 7.46 9.51 7.37
CA MET A 132 7.06 9.21 8.74
C MET A 132 8.09 8.25 9.35
N ARG A 133 8.54 8.54 10.55
CA ARG A 133 9.40 7.66 11.34
C ARG A 133 8.87 7.51 12.75
N TYR A 134 9.22 6.42 13.39
CA TYR A 134 9.05 6.22 14.82
C TYR A 134 10.36 5.79 15.46
N ASP A 135 10.49 6.00 16.76
CA ASP A 135 11.63 5.52 17.51
C ASP A 135 11.31 4.10 18.02
N GLU A 136 12.06 3.10 17.56
CA GLU A 136 11.93 1.71 18.03
C GLU A 136 12.74 1.53 19.33
N PRO A 137 12.08 1.36 20.49
CA PRO A 137 12.79 1.25 21.77
C PRO A 137 13.45 -0.12 21.99
N ARG A 138 13.21 -1.09 21.10
CA ARG A 138 13.74 -2.46 21.21
C ARG A 138 14.90 -2.66 20.25
N GLU A 139 16.12 -2.72 20.78
CA GLU A 139 17.35 -2.95 19.99
C GLU A 139 17.29 -4.24 19.15
N GLU A 140 16.53 -5.24 19.60
CA GLU A 140 16.38 -6.54 18.91
C GLU A 140 15.62 -6.44 17.56
N ARG A 141 15.07 -5.27 17.22
CA ARG A 141 14.29 -5.05 15.99
C ARG A 141 14.97 -4.10 15.00
N LEU A 142 16.14 -3.60 15.36
CA LEU A 142 17.00 -2.82 14.48
C LEU A 142 17.95 -3.77 13.75
#